data_37196cbb0aac4212b2a3e312a52e3ff2
#
_entry.id   37196cbb0aac4212b2a3e312a52e3ff2
#
_cell.length_a   1.000
_cell.length_b   1.000
_cell.length_c   1.000
_cell.angle_alpha   90.00
_cell.angle_beta   90.00
_cell.angle_gamma   90.00
#
_symmetry.space_group_name_H-M   'P 1'
#
loop_
_entity.id
_entity.type
_entity.pdbx_description
1 polymer ?
#
loop_
_entity_poly.entity_id
_entity_poly.type
_entity_poly.pdbx_seq_one_letter_code
_entity_poly.pdbx_strand_id
1 'polypeptide(L)'
;MGIMMGPMIPGLNEHEMQRIMKAGKEAGAKFTAYTFIRLNGAIKFLFHDWLYKNFPDRADKVWHLIEGSHNGQVNDTRWGVRMRGEGNIAEMVRMQYKKYGKLYGMNEDRWELDTNSFRRPGEQGRLF
;
A
#
# COMPACT_ATOMS: atom_id res chain seq x y z
N MET A 1 -11.45 11.36 5.65
CA MET A 1 -11.41 9.91 5.32
C MET A 1 -10.31 9.69 4.30
N GLY A 2 -9.61 8.56 4.38
CA GLY A 2 -8.54 8.18 3.46
C GLY A 2 -8.60 6.70 3.09
N ILE A 3 -7.82 6.31 2.10
CA ILE A 3 -7.74 4.93 1.60
C ILE A 3 -6.32 4.43 1.79
N MET A 4 -6.19 3.23 2.34
CA MET A 4 -4.94 2.49 2.36
C MET A 4 -5.03 1.33 1.37
N MET A 5 -4.24 1.38 0.31
CA MET A 5 -4.10 0.29 -0.65
C MET A 5 -2.91 -0.58 -0.24
N GLY A 6 -3.19 -1.70 0.36
CA GLY A 6 -2.11 -2.56 0.85
C GLY A 6 -2.57 -3.99 1.14
N PRO A 7 -1.72 -4.95 0.80
CA PRO A 7 -0.46 -4.77 0.09
C PRO A 7 -0.64 -4.64 -1.44
N MET A 8 0.21 -3.82 -2.07
CA MET A 8 0.37 -3.83 -3.53
C MET A 8 1.29 -4.98 -3.92
N ILE A 9 0.77 -5.88 -4.75
CA ILE A 9 1.45 -7.10 -5.19
C ILE A 9 1.72 -6.96 -6.69
N PRO A 10 2.99 -6.78 -7.10
CA PRO A 10 3.33 -6.57 -8.50
C PRO A 10 2.95 -7.79 -9.36
N GLY A 11 2.35 -7.54 -10.51
CA GLY A 11 1.82 -8.57 -11.40
C GLY A 11 0.48 -9.17 -10.99
N LEU A 12 -0.09 -8.74 -9.86
CA LEU A 12 -1.35 -9.29 -9.37
C LEU A 12 -2.46 -8.23 -9.20
N ASN A 13 -2.22 -7.14 -8.48
CA ASN A 13 -3.27 -6.16 -8.15
C ASN A 13 -2.90 -4.69 -8.41
N GLU A 14 -1.71 -4.38 -8.91
CA GLU A 14 -1.32 -2.99 -9.20
C GLU A 14 -2.23 -2.29 -10.22
N HIS A 15 -2.83 -3.06 -11.13
CA HIS A 15 -3.76 -2.56 -12.13
C HIS A 15 -5.09 -2.05 -11.54
N GLU A 16 -5.43 -2.46 -10.32
CA GLU A 16 -6.66 -2.02 -9.65
C GLU A 16 -6.53 -0.64 -8.99
N MET A 17 -5.32 -0.12 -8.85
CA MET A 17 -5.02 1.13 -8.16
C MET A 17 -5.89 2.29 -8.65
N GLN A 18 -6.03 2.44 -9.96
CA GLN A 18 -6.84 3.50 -10.58
C GLN A 18 -8.31 3.39 -10.16
N ARG A 19 -8.87 2.20 -10.24
CA ARG A 19 -10.28 1.93 -9.91
C ARG A 19 -10.56 2.19 -8.44
N ILE A 20 -9.65 1.77 -7.56
CA ILE A 20 -9.77 1.99 -6.11
C ILE A 20 -9.71 3.48 -5.78
N MET A 21 -8.76 4.23 -6.36
CA MET A 21 -8.67 5.68 -6.14
C MET A 21 -9.90 6.42 -6.65
N LYS A 22 -10.42 6.05 -7.82
CA LYS A 22 -11.64 6.63 -8.37
C LYS A 22 -12.83 6.41 -7.45
N ALA A 23 -13.09 5.17 -7.06
CA ALA A 23 -14.17 4.81 -6.15
C ALA A 23 -14.05 5.51 -4.78
N GLY A 24 -12.82 5.62 -4.26
CA GLY A 24 -12.58 6.34 -3.03
C GLY A 24 -12.83 7.84 -3.14
N LYS A 25 -12.46 8.46 -4.25
CA LYS A 25 -12.80 9.88 -4.50
C LYS A 25 -14.31 10.09 -4.56
N GLU A 26 -15.03 9.23 -5.26
CA GLU A 26 -16.50 9.26 -5.34
C GLU A 26 -17.15 9.08 -3.96
N ALA A 27 -16.53 8.30 -3.07
CA ALA A 27 -16.94 8.13 -1.68
C ALA A 27 -16.49 9.26 -0.73
N GLY A 28 -15.81 10.31 -1.23
CA GLY A 28 -15.38 11.46 -0.46
C GLY A 28 -14.01 11.32 0.23
N ALA A 29 -13.18 10.35 -0.16
CA ALA A 29 -11.82 10.26 0.35
C ALA A 29 -10.97 11.43 -0.17
N LYS A 30 -10.16 12.02 0.74
CA LYS A 30 -9.26 13.15 0.43
C LYS A 30 -7.81 12.72 0.29
N PHE A 31 -7.43 11.61 0.89
CA PHE A 31 -6.06 11.12 0.86
C PHE A 31 -6.00 9.62 0.63
N THR A 32 -4.87 9.18 0.11
CA THR A 32 -4.56 7.78 -0.16
C THR A 32 -3.12 7.47 0.20
N ALA A 33 -2.88 6.24 0.55
CA ALA A 33 -1.54 5.68 0.74
C ALA A 33 -1.51 4.25 0.20
N TYR A 34 -0.31 3.72 -0.01
CA TYR A 34 -0.14 2.31 -0.34
C TYR A 34 1.08 1.73 0.37
N THR A 35 1.06 0.43 0.54
CA THR A 35 2.23 -0.33 1.00
C THR A 35 2.55 -1.43 0.02
N PHE A 36 3.83 -1.66 -0.22
CA PHE A 36 4.29 -2.76 -1.05
C PHE A 36 4.26 -4.06 -0.24
N ILE A 37 4.03 -5.19 -0.92
CA ILE A 37 4.01 -6.49 -0.25
C ILE A 37 5.34 -6.80 0.42
N ARG A 38 5.26 -7.44 1.58
CA ARG A 38 6.39 -7.86 2.40
C ARG A 38 6.11 -9.23 3.00
N LEU A 39 7.00 -10.18 2.75
CA LEU A 39 6.82 -11.59 3.15
C LEU A 39 7.83 -11.98 4.23
N ASN A 40 7.48 -11.70 5.48
CA ASN A 40 8.34 -11.98 6.64
C ASN A 40 8.11 -13.39 7.19
N GLY A 41 9.18 -14.06 7.57
CA GLY A 41 9.10 -15.33 8.31
C GLY A 41 8.23 -16.37 7.61
N ALA A 42 7.30 -16.96 8.32
CA ALA A 42 6.42 -18.02 7.82
C ALA A 42 5.44 -17.55 6.74
N ILE A 43 5.10 -16.26 6.68
CA ILE A 43 4.20 -15.70 5.66
C ILE A 43 4.72 -15.96 4.26
N LYS A 44 6.03 -15.95 4.05
CA LYS A 44 6.68 -16.28 2.79
C LYS A 44 6.19 -17.62 2.22
N PHE A 45 6.19 -18.65 3.04
CA PHE A 45 5.81 -20.00 2.62
C PHE A 45 4.30 -20.11 2.38
N LEU A 46 3.50 -19.51 3.24
CA LEU A 46 2.05 -19.48 3.10
C LEU A 46 1.61 -18.73 1.85
N PHE A 47 2.21 -17.57 1.58
CA PHE A 47 1.90 -16.79 0.39
C PHE A 47 2.34 -17.50 -0.89
N HIS A 48 3.52 -18.13 -0.87
CA HIS A 48 4.00 -18.93 -2.00
C HIS A 48 3.02 -20.06 -2.34
N ASP A 49 2.65 -20.87 -1.35
CA ASP A 49 1.70 -21.96 -1.54
C ASP A 49 0.34 -21.45 -2.06
N TRP A 50 -0.20 -20.38 -1.47
CA TRP A 50 -1.43 -19.74 -1.91
C TRP A 50 -1.34 -19.22 -3.34
N LEU A 51 -0.23 -18.56 -3.72
CA LEU A 51 -0.03 -18.00 -5.04
C LEU A 51 -0.03 -19.08 -6.12
N TYR A 52 0.69 -20.17 -5.90
CA TYR A 52 0.77 -21.26 -6.86
C TYR A 52 -0.53 -22.08 -6.97
N LYS A 53 -1.32 -22.15 -5.89
CA LYS A 53 -2.64 -22.81 -5.91
C LYS A 53 -3.71 -21.98 -6.63
N ASN A 54 -3.69 -20.67 -6.46
CA ASN A 54 -4.75 -19.80 -6.96
C ASN A 54 -4.42 -19.13 -8.30
N PHE A 55 -3.15 -18.91 -8.61
CA PHE A 55 -2.69 -18.21 -9.81
C PHE A 55 -1.52 -18.93 -10.49
N PRO A 56 -1.64 -20.23 -10.81
CA PRO A 56 -0.53 -21.04 -11.35
C PRO A 56 0.09 -20.43 -12.62
N ASP A 57 -0.75 -19.83 -13.50
CA ASP A 57 -0.31 -19.26 -14.78
C ASP A 57 0.63 -18.04 -14.63
N ARG A 58 0.60 -17.37 -13.50
CA ARG A 58 1.38 -16.16 -13.26
C ARG A 58 2.23 -16.18 -12.00
N ALA A 59 2.18 -17.28 -11.25
CA ALA A 59 2.84 -17.41 -9.96
C ALA A 59 4.32 -17.11 -10.02
N ASP A 60 5.05 -17.72 -10.98
CA ASP A 60 6.49 -17.51 -11.17
C ASP A 60 6.80 -16.04 -11.47
N LYS A 61 6.03 -15.42 -12.37
CA LYS A 61 6.20 -14.01 -12.70
C LYS A 61 6.00 -13.10 -11.49
N VAL A 62 4.91 -13.30 -10.74
CA VAL A 62 4.61 -12.51 -9.53
C VAL A 62 5.71 -12.70 -8.49
N TRP A 63 6.14 -13.93 -8.28
CA TRP A 63 7.22 -14.23 -7.33
C TRP A 63 8.52 -13.49 -7.67
N HIS A 64 8.97 -13.58 -8.93
CA HIS A 64 10.17 -12.88 -9.40
C HIS A 64 10.05 -11.34 -9.31
N LEU A 65 8.85 -10.79 -9.55
CA LEU A 65 8.61 -9.36 -9.40
C LEU A 65 8.71 -8.91 -7.93
N ILE A 66 8.25 -9.75 -6.98
CA ILE A 66 8.40 -9.48 -5.54
C ILE A 66 9.88 -9.52 -5.15
N GLU A 67 10.62 -10.54 -5.56
CA GLU A 67 12.07 -10.65 -5.30
C GLU A 67 12.83 -9.46 -5.89
N GLY A 68 12.54 -9.10 -7.13
CA GLY A 68 13.14 -7.94 -7.80
C GLY A 68 12.83 -6.60 -7.13
N SER A 69 11.72 -6.51 -6.41
CA SER A 69 11.32 -5.30 -5.67
C SER A 69 11.95 -5.19 -4.27
N HIS A 70 12.63 -6.23 -3.82
CA HIS A 70 13.29 -6.31 -2.53
C HIS A 70 14.76 -6.74 -2.63
N ASN A 71 15.43 -6.31 -3.70
CA ASN A 71 16.85 -6.57 -3.95
C ASN A 71 17.20 -8.07 -3.99
N GLY A 72 16.39 -8.85 -4.68
CA GLY A 72 16.58 -10.30 -4.84
C GLY A 72 16.07 -11.14 -3.66
N GLN A 73 15.36 -10.53 -2.73
CA GLN A 73 14.74 -11.20 -1.58
C GLN A 73 13.26 -10.92 -1.51
N VAL A 74 12.47 -11.76 -0.89
CA VAL A 74 11.03 -11.52 -0.68
C VAL A 74 10.74 -10.69 0.59
N ASN A 75 11.77 -10.40 1.37
CA ASN A 75 11.69 -9.61 2.59
C ASN A 75 12.88 -8.65 2.69
N ASP A 76 12.57 -7.38 2.86
CA ASP A 76 13.56 -6.34 3.16
C ASP A 76 13.31 -5.77 4.55
N THR A 77 14.32 -5.82 5.40
CA THR A 77 14.24 -5.33 6.79
C THR A 77 14.72 -3.89 6.93
N ARG A 78 15.28 -3.28 5.88
CA ARG A 78 15.84 -1.94 5.91
C ARG A 78 14.75 -0.90 6.17
N TRP A 79 15.02 -0.03 7.15
CA TRP A 79 14.12 1.07 7.48
C TRP A 79 13.95 2.03 6.29
N GLY A 80 12.70 2.44 6.04
CA GLY A 80 12.35 3.37 4.94
C GLY A 80 12.16 2.72 3.57
N VAL A 81 12.77 1.59 3.30
CA VAL A 81 12.67 0.85 2.02
C VAL A 81 11.63 -0.27 2.08
N ARG A 82 11.58 -0.95 3.21
CA ARG A 82 10.76 -2.17 3.41
C ARG A 82 9.28 -2.07 3.02
N MET A 83 8.71 -0.86 3.04
CA MET A 83 7.29 -0.62 2.74
C MET A 83 7.05 -0.07 1.34
N ARG A 84 8.11 0.33 0.65
CA ARG A 84 8.05 1.01 -0.66
C ARG A 84 8.55 0.16 -1.80
N GLY A 85 9.38 -0.84 -1.51
CA GLY A 85 10.11 -1.60 -2.53
C GLY A 85 11.19 -0.77 -3.23
N GLU A 86 12.03 -1.44 -4.00
CA GLU A 86 13.09 -0.86 -4.83
C GLU A 86 13.03 -1.44 -6.24
N GLY A 87 13.80 -0.84 -7.15
CA GLY A 87 13.91 -1.29 -8.54
C GLY A 87 12.80 -0.78 -9.44
N ASN A 88 12.88 -1.17 -10.71
CA ASN A 88 12.02 -0.64 -11.78
C ASN A 88 10.52 -0.86 -11.54
N ILE A 89 10.15 -1.99 -10.96
CA ILE A 89 8.75 -2.32 -10.69
C ILE A 89 8.17 -1.45 -9.59
N ALA A 90 8.91 -1.27 -8.50
CA ALA A 90 8.50 -0.38 -7.42
C ALA A 90 8.41 1.07 -7.89
N GLU A 91 9.32 1.50 -8.76
CA GLU A 91 9.26 2.84 -9.36
C GLU A 91 8.05 3.00 -10.29
N MET A 92 7.74 2.00 -11.11
CA MET A 92 6.54 2.00 -11.95
C MET A 92 5.26 2.15 -11.10
N VAL A 93 5.13 1.37 -10.04
CA VAL A 93 3.99 1.46 -9.10
C VAL A 93 3.92 2.85 -8.48
N ARG A 94 5.07 3.41 -8.08
CA ARG A 94 5.17 4.78 -7.53
C ARG A 94 4.73 5.85 -8.53
N MET A 95 5.14 5.72 -9.78
CA MET A 95 4.73 6.64 -10.85
C MET A 95 3.22 6.55 -11.13
N GLN A 96 2.67 5.35 -11.19
CA GLN A 96 1.22 5.15 -11.32
C GLN A 96 0.46 5.77 -10.13
N TYR A 97 0.93 5.53 -8.92
CA TYR A 97 0.34 6.11 -7.72
C TYR A 97 0.31 7.64 -7.76
N LYS A 98 1.44 8.28 -8.13
CA LYS A 98 1.50 9.74 -8.27
C LYS A 98 0.58 10.25 -9.37
N LYS A 99 0.55 9.57 -10.52
CA LYS A 99 -0.32 9.92 -11.66
C LYS A 99 -1.79 9.89 -11.26
N TYR A 100 -2.25 8.79 -10.67
CA TYR A 100 -3.65 8.65 -10.28
C TYR A 100 -4.02 9.51 -9.08
N GLY A 101 -3.11 9.70 -8.13
CA GLY A 101 -3.28 10.65 -7.03
C GLY A 101 -3.56 12.05 -7.53
N LYS A 102 -2.75 12.54 -8.49
CA LYS A 102 -2.97 13.84 -9.14
C LYS A 102 -4.26 13.88 -9.95
N LEU A 103 -4.57 12.82 -10.71
CA LEU A 103 -5.78 12.74 -11.54
C LEU A 103 -7.07 12.87 -10.71
N TYR A 104 -7.09 12.29 -9.53
CA TYR A 104 -8.26 12.28 -8.65
C TYR A 104 -8.19 13.32 -7.52
N GLY A 105 -7.18 14.20 -7.52
CA GLY A 105 -7.02 15.23 -6.49
C GLY A 105 -6.86 14.65 -5.08
N MET A 106 -6.09 13.57 -4.96
CA MET A 106 -5.76 12.95 -3.69
C MET A 106 -4.50 13.55 -3.11
N ASN A 107 -4.42 13.66 -1.78
CA ASN A 107 -3.26 14.17 -1.05
C ASN A 107 -2.89 15.63 -1.39
N GLU A 108 -3.83 16.44 -1.86
CA GLU A 108 -3.60 17.85 -2.15
C GLU A 108 -3.55 18.68 -0.87
N ASP A 109 -4.43 18.36 0.07
CA ASP A 109 -4.49 19.03 1.35
C ASP A 109 -3.45 18.45 2.33
N ARG A 110 -2.64 19.32 2.90
CA ARG A 110 -1.82 18.99 4.07
C ARG A 110 -2.74 18.94 5.28
N TRP A 111 -3.07 17.75 5.78
CA TRP A 111 -3.84 17.64 7.01
C TRP A 111 -2.88 17.50 8.20
N GLU A 112 -3.17 18.23 9.23
CA GLU A 112 -2.48 18.14 10.51
C GLU A 112 -3.39 17.45 11.52
N LEU A 113 -2.79 16.61 12.36
CA LEU A 113 -3.54 16.01 13.46
C LEU A 113 -3.85 17.07 14.50
N ASP A 114 -5.12 17.17 14.89
CA ASP A 114 -5.52 18.03 16.01
C ASP A 114 -5.02 17.41 17.33
N THR A 115 -3.99 18.03 17.90
CA THR A 115 -3.42 17.63 19.19
C THR A 115 -4.19 18.18 20.37
N ASN A 116 -5.13 19.12 20.15
CA ASN A 116 -5.90 19.75 21.22
C ASN A 116 -7.13 18.92 21.63
N SER A 117 -7.53 17.97 20.78
CA SER A 117 -8.65 17.06 21.07
C SER A 117 -8.30 15.94 22.06
N PHE A 118 -7.01 15.79 22.40
CA PHE A 118 -6.60 14.79 23.38
C PHE A 118 -7.15 15.12 24.78
N ARG A 119 -7.77 14.13 25.41
CA ARG A 119 -8.21 14.20 26.82
C ARG A 119 -7.51 13.11 27.61
N ARG A 120 -7.04 13.47 28.79
CA ARG A 120 -6.46 12.47 29.71
C ARG A 120 -7.56 11.60 30.30
N PRO A 121 -7.34 10.32 30.55
CA PRO A 121 -8.26 9.48 31.31
C PRO A 121 -8.58 10.15 32.67
N GLY A 122 -9.87 10.30 33.00
CA GLY A 122 -10.33 10.97 34.23
C GLY A 122 -10.72 12.45 34.05
N GLU A 123 -10.35 13.10 32.94
CA GLU A 123 -10.88 14.41 32.59
C GLU A 123 -12.23 14.25 31.88
N GLN A 124 -13.30 14.61 32.55
CA GLN A 124 -14.62 14.61 31.91
C GLN A 124 -14.74 15.80 30.97
N GLY A 125 -14.74 15.54 29.66
CA GLY A 125 -15.03 16.54 28.66
C GLY A 125 -16.50 16.99 28.79
N ARG A 126 -16.75 18.31 28.67
CA ARG A 126 -18.11 18.78 28.47
C ARG A 126 -18.63 18.25 27.13
N LEU A 127 -19.82 17.63 27.17
CA LEU A 127 -20.50 17.15 25.96
C LEU A 127 -21.14 18.28 25.14
N PHE A 128 -21.18 19.47 25.72
CA PHE A 128 -21.76 20.67 25.10
C PHE A 128 -20.98 21.91 25.56
#